data_437c505202f8af0b698aea601de8a68d
#
_entry.id   437c505202f8af0b698aea601de8a68d
#
_cell.length_a   1.000
_cell.length_b   1.000
_cell.length_c   1.000
_cell.angle_alpha   90.00
_cell.angle_beta   90.00
_cell.angle_gamma   90.00
#
_symmetry.space_group_name_H-M   'P 1'
#
loop_
_entity.id
_entity.type
_entity.pdbx_description
1 polymer ?
#
loop_
_entity_poly.entity_id
_entity_poly.type
_entity_poly.pdbx_seq_one_letter_code
_entity_poly.pdbx_strand_id
1 'polypeptide(L)'
;MAASTQPSPADRDRTADRSLAVELAKQSGVLLRNLGALPLHKGQKVAYIGAFADHPRYSAGHPRAPQVTSAIDAAVLHDRKIQYIEGFPADLDQRDEAEFLRAVAAAEAADAAVIFAGLPECAELAAADRRHMRLPECQNNLIARVAAVQKNTVVVLHTSGPVECPWADDVSSVLCMYLAGEGLGEATDALLWGDADPCGRLPETWPLRLEDTPCYLDFPGDGVTADYREGVYVGYRWYDARKMPVRWPFGHGLSYTGYVYRGAALDADTLTPGGTVTARVTVKNSGAMRGAEVVQLYVADATGAPVPGGRVPQALRRFAKVDLQPGEEREVVFTLTPQDISRYSPELHAWCAAPGRYEIRIGHSSRDIRAVLALQYADAKI
;
A
#
# COMPACT_ATOMS: atom_id res chain seq x y z
N MET A 1 11.63 -38.03 8.67
CA MET A 1 11.77 -36.65 8.14
C MET A 1 11.92 -36.79 6.63
N ALA A 2 10.87 -36.50 5.86
CA ALA A 2 10.95 -36.47 4.40
C ALA A 2 11.61 -35.14 4.01
N ALA A 3 12.79 -35.21 3.39
CA ALA A 3 13.43 -34.05 2.79
C ALA A 3 12.54 -33.57 1.64
N SER A 4 12.00 -32.35 1.73
CA SER A 4 11.35 -31.72 0.60
C SER A 4 12.43 -31.44 -0.45
N THR A 5 12.49 -32.26 -1.49
CA THR A 5 13.32 -31.99 -2.66
C THR A 5 12.73 -30.79 -3.38
N GLN A 6 13.35 -29.63 -3.22
CA GLN A 6 13.05 -28.50 -4.11
C GLN A 6 13.37 -28.92 -5.54
N PRO A 7 12.48 -28.63 -6.52
CA PRO A 7 12.76 -28.94 -7.92
C PRO A 7 14.04 -28.24 -8.37
N SER A 8 14.81 -28.88 -9.23
CA SER A 8 16.03 -28.29 -9.77
C SER A 8 15.69 -27.04 -10.61
N PRO A 9 16.60 -26.07 -10.76
CA PRO A 9 16.37 -24.90 -11.61
C PRO A 9 16.02 -25.25 -13.07
N ALA A 10 16.38 -26.43 -13.54
CA ALA A 10 16.06 -26.92 -14.88
C ALA A 10 14.59 -27.43 -15.02
N ASP A 11 13.92 -27.76 -13.90
CA ASP A 11 12.57 -28.33 -13.90
C ASP A 11 11.48 -27.25 -13.63
N ARG A 12 11.85 -25.98 -13.54
CA ARG A 12 10.88 -24.90 -13.29
C ARG A 12 10.18 -24.49 -14.58
N ASP A 13 8.87 -24.49 -14.56
CA ASP A 13 8.05 -23.86 -15.60
C ASP A 13 8.11 -22.34 -15.45
N ARG A 14 9.06 -21.72 -16.14
CA ARG A 14 9.26 -20.25 -16.12
C ARG A 14 8.05 -19.47 -16.61
N THR A 15 7.21 -20.06 -17.45
CA THR A 15 5.99 -19.41 -17.95
C THR A 15 4.95 -19.31 -16.85
N ALA A 16 4.77 -20.39 -16.08
CA ALA A 16 3.87 -20.39 -14.93
C ALA A 16 4.36 -19.47 -13.82
N ASP A 17 5.67 -19.48 -13.51
CA ASP A 17 6.29 -18.59 -12.53
C ASP A 17 6.09 -17.11 -12.92
N ARG A 18 6.31 -16.77 -14.20
CA ARG A 18 6.08 -15.41 -14.71
C ARG A 18 4.63 -15.00 -14.62
N SER A 19 3.71 -15.88 -15.02
CA SER A 19 2.27 -15.57 -14.92
C SER A 19 1.84 -15.31 -13.47
N LEU A 20 2.39 -16.08 -12.53
CA LEU A 20 2.17 -15.85 -11.11
C LEU A 20 2.77 -14.52 -10.63
N ALA A 21 3.98 -14.17 -11.08
CA ALA A 21 4.62 -12.89 -10.74
C ALA A 21 3.80 -11.69 -11.23
N VAL A 22 3.26 -11.75 -12.45
CA VAL A 22 2.36 -10.73 -12.99
C VAL A 22 1.08 -10.61 -12.15
N GLU A 23 0.48 -11.74 -11.80
CA GLU A 23 -0.75 -11.74 -10.98
C GLU A 23 -0.49 -11.18 -9.57
N LEU A 24 0.62 -11.53 -8.93
CA LEU A 24 1.02 -10.98 -7.64
C LEU A 24 1.27 -9.46 -7.73
N ALA A 25 1.93 -9.01 -8.80
CA ALA A 25 2.17 -7.58 -9.03
C ALA A 25 0.86 -6.80 -9.21
N LYS A 26 -0.12 -7.33 -9.95
CA LYS A 26 -1.47 -6.74 -10.08
C LYS A 26 -2.15 -6.62 -8.72
N GLN A 27 -2.07 -7.67 -7.90
CA GLN A 27 -2.72 -7.70 -6.59
C GLN A 27 -2.03 -6.87 -5.52
N SER A 28 -0.78 -6.45 -5.75
CA SER A 28 -0.01 -5.61 -4.83
C SER A 28 -0.04 -4.12 -5.17
N GLY A 29 -0.39 -3.75 -6.41
CA GLY A 29 -0.52 -2.35 -6.81
C GLY A 29 -1.56 -1.60 -5.95
N VAL A 30 -1.19 -0.44 -5.42
CA VAL A 30 -2.01 0.34 -4.49
C VAL A 30 -2.45 1.64 -5.15
N LEU A 31 -3.74 1.77 -5.38
CA LEU A 31 -4.33 3.04 -5.84
C LEU A 31 -4.50 3.98 -4.65
N LEU A 32 -3.62 4.99 -4.56
CA LEU A 32 -3.56 5.90 -3.43
C LEU A 32 -4.55 7.06 -3.53
N ARG A 33 -4.82 7.52 -4.75
CA ARG A 33 -5.74 8.61 -5.07
C ARG A 33 -6.36 8.36 -6.42
N ASN A 34 -7.65 8.68 -6.58
CA ASN A 34 -8.31 8.68 -7.88
C ASN A 34 -9.49 9.65 -7.89
N LEU A 35 -9.41 10.67 -8.72
CA LEU A 35 -10.49 11.62 -8.99
C LEU A 35 -11.12 11.42 -10.39
N GLY A 36 -11.00 10.19 -10.93
CA GLY A 36 -11.65 9.80 -12.17
C GLY A 36 -10.74 9.77 -13.41
N ALA A 37 -9.40 10.00 -13.28
CA ALA A 37 -8.49 9.78 -14.40
C ALA A 37 -8.20 8.29 -14.66
N LEU A 38 -8.38 7.44 -13.68
CA LEU A 38 -8.24 5.99 -13.82
C LEU A 38 -9.59 5.29 -13.60
N PRO A 39 -9.84 4.15 -14.27
CA PRO A 39 -9.01 3.58 -15.33
C PRO A 39 -9.03 4.41 -16.61
N LEU A 40 -7.93 4.33 -17.39
CA LEU A 40 -7.85 4.89 -18.73
C LEU A 40 -8.82 4.18 -19.66
N HIS A 41 -9.32 4.87 -20.69
CA HIS A 41 -10.29 4.30 -21.61
C HIS A 41 -9.67 3.98 -22.96
N LYS A 42 -10.11 2.88 -23.56
CA LYS A 42 -9.69 2.50 -24.90
C LYS A 42 -9.93 3.65 -25.89
N GLY A 43 -8.90 3.99 -26.65
CA GLY A 43 -8.95 5.05 -27.65
C GLY A 43 -8.43 6.41 -27.18
N GLN A 44 -8.24 6.63 -25.89
CA GLN A 44 -7.56 7.83 -25.40
C GLN A 44 -6.12 7.90 -25.92
N LYS A 45 -5.66 9.11 -26.21
CA LYS A 45 -4.26 9.42 -26.47
C LYS A 45 -3.60 9.73 -25.13
N VAL A 46 -2.64 8.94 -24.72
CA VAL A 46 -2.01 9.07 -23.41
C VAL A 46 -0.52 9.38 -23.57
N ALA A 47 -0.04 10.42 -22.89
CA ALA A 47 1.38 10.70 -22.79
C ALA A 47 1.98 9.87 -21.64
N TYR A 48 2.92 8.97 -21.95
CA TYR A 48 3.74 8.28 -20.94
C TYR A 48 5.03 9.07 -20.77
N ILE A 49 5.30 9.51 -19.55
CA ILE A 49 6.38 10.43 -19.22
C ILE A 49 7.23 9.84 -18.11
N GLY A 50 8.54 9.95 -18.24
CA GLY A 50 9.51 9.49 -17.24
C GLY A 50 10.26 8.23 -17.68
N ALA A 51 11.55 8.18 -17.38
CA ALA A 51 12.41 7.06 -17.76
C ALA A 51 11.93 5.70 -17.21
N PHE A 52 11.23 5.70 -16.07
CA PHE A 52 10.71 4.46 -15.46
C PHE A 52 9.55 3.83 -16.26
N ALA A 53 8.99 4.51 -17.26
CA ALA A 53 8.05 3.90 -18.19
C ALA A 53 8.70 2.85 -19.07
N ASP A 54 9.99 3.07 -19.45
CA ASP A 54 10.80 2.20 -20.31
C ASP A 54 11.78 1.33 -19.48
N HIS A 55 12.38 1.93 -18.46
CA HIS A 55 13.37 1.29 -17.59
C HIS A 55 12.85 1.19 -16.15
N PRO A 56 11.87 0.29 -15.87
CA PRO A 56 11.18 0.27 -14.59
C PRO A 56 12.09 -0.17 -13.44
N ARG A 57 11.88 0.48 -12.28
CA ARG A 57 12.44 0.02 -11.02
C ARG A 57 11.57 -1.11 -10.48
N TYR A 58 12.07 -2.34 -10.48
CA TYR A 58 11.32 -3.55 -10.11
C TYR A 58 11.88 -4.29 -8.90
N SER A 59 13.12 -3.99 -8.48
CA SER A 59 13.76 -4.57 -7.30
C SER A 59 14.78 -3.63 -6.67
N ALA A 60 15.07 -3.82 -5.38
CA ALA A 60 16.11 -3.12 -4.64
C ALA A 60 17.43 -3.90 -4.70
N GLY A 61 18.07 -3.93 -5.87
CA GLY A 61 19.48 -4.28 -5.97
C GLY A 61 19.85 -5.75 -6.14
N HIS A 62 18.96 -6.75 -6.32
CA HIS A 62 19.37 -8.15 -6.65
C HIS A 62 18.23 -9.07 -7.05
N PRO A 63 18.56 -10.17 -7.75
CA PRO A 63 19.33 -10.20 -9.00
C PRO A 63 18.49 -9.64 -10.13
N ARG A 64 19.11 -9.19 -11.20
CA ARG A 64 18.35 -8.75 -12.39
C ARG A 64 17.47 -9.89 -12.87
N ALA A 65 16.17 -9.67 -12.87
CA ALA A 65 15.24 -10.61 -13.48
C ALA A 65 15.60 -10.76 -14.97
N PRO A 66 15.60 -11.98 -15.51
CA PRO A 66 16.04 -12.23 -16.88
C PRO A 66 15.15 -11.54 -17.93
N GLN A 67 13.90 -11.22 -17.59
CA GLN A 67 12.94 -10.56 -18.47
C GLN A 67 11.99 -9.69 -17.66
N VAL A 68 12.23 -8.40 -17.64
CA VAL A 68 11.28 -7.41 -17.09
C VAL A 68 10.64 -6.70 -18.26
N THR A 69 9.33 -6.74 -18.35
CA THR A 69 8.58 -5.96 -19.34
C THR A 69 8.38 -4.55 -18.82
N SER A 70 8.63 -3.56 -19.65
CA SER A 70 8.34 -2.16 -19.32
C SER A 70 6.84 -1.84 -19.47
N ALA A 71 6.41 -0.71 -18.93
CA ALA A 71 5.04 -0.23 -19.14
C ALA A 71 4.79 0.11 -20.63
N ILE A 72 5.84 0.54 -21.33
CA ILE A 72 5.78 0.81 -22.78
C ILE A 72 5.57 -0.49 -23.56
N ASP A 73 6.39 -1.52 -23.27
CA ASP A 73 6.26 -2.82 -23.94
C ASP A 73 4.87 -3.43 -23.73
N ALA A 74 4.35 -3.37 -22.51
CA ALA A 74 3.02 -3.86 -22.18
C ALA A 74 1.92 -3.06 -22.92
N ALA A 75 2.06 -1.74 -22.98
CA ALA A 75 1.12 -0.89 -23.72
C ALA A 75 1.13 -1.17 -25.23
N VAL A 76 2.30 -1.40 -25.83
CA VAL A 76 2.44 -1.79 -27.24
C VAL A 76 1.82 -3.17 -27.49
N LEU A 77 2.05 -4.13 -26.60
CA LEU A 77 1.48 -5.48 -26.69
C LEU A 77 -0.07 -5.44 -26.71
N HIS A 78 -0.68 -4.52 -25.95
CA HIS A 78 -2.13 -4.37 -25.85
C HIS A 78 -2.73 -3.30 -26.78
N ASP A 79 -1.96 -2.84 -27.80
CA ASP A 79 -2.40 -1.81 -28.78
C ASP A 79 -2.95 -0.54 -28.11
N ARG A 80 -2.29 -0.08 -27.02
CA ARG A 80 -2.63 1.17 -26.34
C ARG A 80 -2.09 2.35 -27.15
N LYS A 81 -2.85 3.44 -27.25
CA LYS A 81 -2.42 4.66 -27.94
C LYS A 81 -1.60 5.52 -27.01
N ILE A 82 -0.31 5.24 -26.92
CA ILE A 82 0.61 6.00 -26.09
C ILE A 82 1.61 6.81 -26.93
N GLN A 83 2.06 7.94 -26.36
CA GLN A 83 3.22 8.68 -26.80
C GLN A 83 4.21 8.73 -25.64
N TYR A 84 5.42 8.21 -25.84
CA TYR A 84 6.46 8.23 -24.81
C TYR A 84 7.37 9.44 -24.93
N ILE A 85 7.68 10.07 -23.79
CA ILE A 85 8.66 11.13 -23.62
C ILE A 85 9.45 10.84 -22.35
N GLU A 86 10.78 10.83 -22.42
CA GLU A 86 11.61 10.58 -21.25
C GLU A 86 11.42 11.63 -20.15
N GLY A 87 11.42 12.91 -20.50
CA GLY A 87 11.15 14.05 -19.60
C GLY A 87 12.17 14.25 -18.47
N PHE A 88 12.65 13.18 -17.86
CA PHE A 88 13.72 13.14 -16.87
C PHE A 88 14.39 11.75 -16.86
N PRO A 89 15.71 11.66 -16.56
CA PRO A 89 16.44 10.41 -16.49
C PRO A 89 16.11 9.59 -15.24
N ALA A 90 16.38 8.28 -15.28
CA ALA A 90 16.10 7.37 -14.17
C ALA A 90 17.05 7.54 -12.98
N ASP A 91 18.32 7.81 -13.24
CA ASP A 91 19.41 7.70 -12.25
C ASP A 91 19.99 9.03 -11.79
N LEU A 92 19.58 10.14 -12.41
CA LEU A 92 20.16 11.46 -12.15
C LEU A 92 19.09 12.48 -11.83
N ASP A 93 19.34 13.33 -10.84
CA ASP A 93 18.50 14.51 -10.58
C ASP A 93 18.97 15.68 -11.46
N GLN A 94 18.85 15.49 -12.78
CA GLN A 94 19.22 16.47 -13.78
C GLN A 94 18.00 16.83 -14.62
N ARG A 95 17.90 18.10 -14.97
CA ARG A 95 16.87 18.62 -15.84
C ARG A 95 17.46 18.92 -17.21
N ASP A 96 16.99 18.22 -18.23
CA ASP A 96 17.10 18.64 -19.62
C ASP A 96 15.89 19.51 -19.94
N GLU A 97 16.13 20.80 -20.19
CA GLU A 97 15.07 21.78 -20.44
C GLU A 97 14.26 21.44 -21.72
N ALA A 98 14.91 20.93 -22.75
CA ALA A 98 14.24 20.58 -23.99
C ALA A 98 13.30 19.37 -23.79
N GLU A 99 13.77 18.33 -23.13
CA GLU A 99 12.95 17.15 -22.80
C GLU A 99 11.82 17.51 -21.83
N PHE A 100 12.07 18.36 -20.85
CA PHE A 100 11.06 18.86 -19.93
C PHE A 100 9.92 19.58 -20.67
N LEU A 101 10.26 20.51 -21.56
CA LEU A 101 9.25 21.23 -22.34
C LEU A 101 8.49 20.32 -23.32
N ARG A 102 9.17 19.33 -23.93
CA ARG A 102 8.54 18.32 -24.77
C ARG A 102 7.52 17.49 -23.98
N ALA A 103 7.87 17.08 -22.74
CA ALA A 103 6.98 16.33 -21.87
C ALA A 103 5.72 17.13 -21.49
N VAL A 104 5.89 18.42 -21.15
CA VAL A 104 4.76 19.32 -20.86
C VAL A 104 3.86 19.50 -22.07
N ALA A 105 4.42 19.75 -23.24
CA ALA A 105 3.65 19.93 -24.48
C ALA A 105 2.90 18.63 -24.89
N ALA A 106 3.53 17.47 -24.72
CA ALA A 106 2.87 16.18 -24.99
C ALA A 106 1.72 15.91 -24.02
N ALA A 107 1.89 16.24 -22.74
CA ALA A 107 0.84 16.12 -21.74
C ALA A 107 -0.36 17.04 -22.03
N GLU A 108 -0.11 18.29 -22.46
CA GLU A 108 -1.14 19.25 -22.84
C GLU A 108 -1.95 18.79 -24.07
N ALA A 109 -1.30 18.12 -25.02
CA ALA A 109 -1.91 17.63 -26.25
C ALA A 109 -2.62 16.26 -26.11
N ALA A 110 -2.43 15.57 -24.99
CA ALA A 110 -2.99 14.26 -24.72
C ALA A 110 -4.35 14.34 -23.98
N ASP A 111 -5.13 13.25 -24.01
CA ASP A 111 -6.35 13.13 -23.22
C ASP A 111 -6.04 12.85 -21.74
N ALA A 112 -4.87 12.25 -21.46
CA ALA A 112 -4.33 12.03 -20.11
C ALA A 112 -2.80 11.94 -20.15
N ALA A 113 -2.14 12.24 -19.05
CA ALA A 113 -0.71 12.06 -18.86
C ALA A 113 -0.43 11.11 -17.70
N VAL A 114 0.41 10.12 -17.93
CA VAL A 114 0.89 9.17 -16.92
C VAL A 114 2.39 9.40 -16.71
N ILE A 115 2.76 9.86 -15.52
CA ILE A 115 4.14 10.13 -15.14
C ILE A 115 4.66 8.97 -14.29
N PHE A 116 5.70 8.30 -14.75
CA PHE A 116 6.35 7.19 -14.06
C PHE A 116 7.52 7.73 -13.26
N ALA A 117 7.28 7.96 -11.97
CA ALA A 117 8.23 8.56 -11.04
C ALA A 117 8.69 7.55 -9.98
N GLY A 118 9.82 7.82 -9.35
CA GLY A 118 10.34 6.94 -8.30
C GLY A 118 11.74 7.32 -7.85
N LEU A 119 12.31 6.49 -6.97
CA LEU A 119 13.65 6.71 -6.49
C LEU A 119 14.68 6.04 -7.41
N PRO A 120 15.82 6.70 -7.71
CA PRO A 120 16.91 6.07 -8.44
C PRO A 120 17.54 4.92 -7.64
N GLU A 121 18.20 3.99 -8.33
CA GLU A 121 18.79 2.81 -7.68
C GLU A 121 19.78 3.19 -6.56
N CYS A 122 20.58 4.23 -6.79
CA CYS A 122 21.54 4.71 -5.80
C CYS A 122 20.92 5.25 -4.50
N ALA A 123 19.64 5.63 -4.51
CA ALA A 123 18.92 6.09 -3.31
C ALA A 123 18.29 4.95 -2.50
N GLU A 124 18.23 3.73 -3.05
CA GLU A 124 17.58 2.55 -2.43
C GLU A 124 18.51 1.32 -2.42
N LEU A 125 19.77 1.55 -2.09
CA LEU A 125 20.73 0.47 -1.93
C LEU A 125 20.46 -0.32 -0.65
N ALA A 126 20.50 -1.65 -0.72
CA ALA A 126 20.29 -2.53 0.43
C ALA A 126 21.28 -2.34 1.60
N ALA A 127 22.43 -1.71 1.33
CA ALA A 127 23.49 -1.47 2.31
C ALA A 127 23.56 -0.02 2.80
N ALA A 128 22.63 0.86 2.41
CA ALA A 128 22.67 2.28 2.76
C ALA A 128 21.27 2.81 3.09
N ASP A 129 21.17 3.52 4.22
CA ASP A 129 19.93 4.16 4.63
C ASP A 129 19.63 5.40 3.78
N ARG A 130 18.37 5.61 3.48
CA ARG A 130 17.91 6.84 2.83
C ARG A 130 18.06 8.03 3.77
N ARG A 131 18.62 9.12 3.25
CA ARG A 131 18.82 10.36 4.02
C ARG A 131 17.59 11.26 4.05
N HIS A 132 16.64 11.05 3.14
CA HIS A 132 15.40 11.82 3.02
C HIS A 132 14.34 11.00 2.29
N MET A 133 13.10 11.45 2.37
CA MET A 133 11.96 10.81 1.68
C MET A 133 11.61 11.49 0.34
N ARG A 134 12.39 12.47 -0.10
CA ARG A 134 12.09 13.25 -1.31
C ARG A 134 12.40 12.46 -2.58
N LEU A 135 11.53 12.60 -3.58
CA LEU A 135 11.86 12.27 -4.96
C LEU A 135 12.92 13.25 -5.49
N PRO A 136 13.65 12.90 -6.57
CA PRO A 136 14.48 13.86 -7.31
C PRO A 136 13.70 15.13 -7.65
N GLU A 137 14.35 16.28 -7.56
CA GLU A 137 13.67 17.56 -7.75
C GLU A 137 13.18 17.75 -9.19
N CYS A 138 13.91 17.23 -10.17
CA CYS A 138 13.49 17.23 -11.58
C CYS A 138 12.12 16.52 -11.77
N GLN A 139 11.88 15.40 -11.05
CA GLN A 139 10.61 14.69 -11.10
C GLN A 139 9.48 15.50 -10.44
N ASN A 140 9.70 16.04 -9.24
CA ASN A 140 8.69 16.86 -8.55
C ASN A 140 8.29 18.08 -9.39
N ASN A 141 9.27 18.75 -10.00
CA ASN A 141 9.04 19.91 -10.84
C ASN A 141 8.24 19.55 -12.11
N LEU A 142 8.56 18.42 -12.76
CA LEU A 142 7.82 17.97 -13.94
C LEU A 142 6.39 17.58 -13.60
N ILE A 143 6.17 16.83 -12.52
CA ILE A 143 4.82 16.46 -12.06
C ILE A 143 3.98 17.71 -11.82
N ALA A 144 4.50 18.69 -11.07
CA ALA A 144 3.79 19.92 -10.79
C ALA A 144 3.47 20.70 -12.09
N ARG A 145 4.41 20.75 -13.04
CA ARG A 145 4.22 21.46 -14.29
C ARG A 145 3.22 20.79 -15.21
N VAL A 146 3.25 19.45 -15.29
CA VAL A 146 2.27 18.67 -16.07
C VAL A 146 0.87 18.79 -15.45
N ALA A 147 0.75 18.67 -14.11
CA ALA A 147 -0.54 18.83 -13.42
C ALA A 147 -1.19 20.21 -13.67
N ALA A 148 -0.39 21.26 -13.88
CA ALA A 148 -0.89 22.59 -14.18
C ALA A 148 -1.52 22.70 -15.59
N VAL A 149 -1.16 21.84 -16.55
CA VAL A 149 -1.64 21.90 -17.94
C VAL A 149 -2.57 20.72 -18.30
N GLN A 150 -2.48 19.61 -17.56
CA GLN A 150 -3.27 18.39 -17.82
C GLN A 150 -4.02 17.96 -16.55
N LYS A 151 -5.35 18.05 -16.57
CA LYS A 151 -6.20 17.68 -15.42
C LYS A 151 -6.23 16.18 -15.13
N ASN A 152 -6.12 15.36 -16.19
CA ASN A 152 -6.09 13.90 -16.07
C ASN A 152 -4.63 13.42 -15.89
N THR A 153 -3.91 14.04 -14.96
CA THR A 153 -2.56 13.61 -14.61
C THR A 153 -2.60 12.45 -13.62
N VAL A 154 -1.92 11.40 -14.00
CA VAL A 154 -1.71 10.18 -13.19
C VAL A 154 -0.23 10.09 -12.85
N VAL A 155 0.11 9.78 -11.60
CA VAL A 155 1.48 9.47 -11.20
C VAL A 155 1.56 8.00 -10.80
N VAL A 156 2.47 7.26 -11.44
CA VAL A 156 2.84 5.89 -11.07
C VAL A 156 4.14 5.94 -10.31
N LEU A 157 4.14 5.40 -9.09
CA LEU A 157 5.31 5.43 -8.20
C LEU A 157 6.03 4.08 -8.16
N HIS A 158 7.33 4.12 -8.44
CA HIS A 158 8.26 3.00 -8.29
C HIS A 158 9.23 3.33 -7.14
N THR A 159 8.98 2.76 -5.96
CA THR A 159 9.75 3.05 -4.73
C THR A 159 9.68 1.86 -3.77
N SER A 160 10.70 1.66 -2.94
CA SER A 160 10.70 0.60 -1.93
C SER A 160 9.88 0.94 -0.67
N GLY A 161 9.51 2.20 -0.49
CA GLY A 161 8.77 2.69 0.68
C GLY A 161 8.25 4.11 0.47
N PRO A 162 7.77 4.80 1.51
CA PRO A 162 7.17 6.12 1.42
C PRO A 162 8.09 7.17 0.81
N VAL A 163 7.49 8.05 0.00
CA VAL A 163 8.13 9.26 -0.51
C VAL A 163 7.26 10.47 -0.25
N GLU A 164 7.88 11.64 -0.14
CA GLU A 164 7.16 12.91 -0.05
C GLU A 164 6.50 13.22 -1.40
N CYS A 165 5.19 13.49 -1.37
CA CYS A 165 4.39 13.78 -2.55
C CYS A 165 3.75 15.17 -2.42
N PRO A 166 4.51 16.27 -2.57
CA PRO A 166 3.98 17.62 -2.40
C PRO A 166 2.88 17.96 -3.41
N TRP A 167 2.93 17.36 -4.58
CA TRP A 167 2.00 17.50 -5.71
C TRP A 167 0.75 16.59 -5.61
N ALA A 168 0.64 15.75 -4.57
CA ALA A 168 -0.40 14.72 -4.54
C ALA A 168 -1.84 15.27 -4.60
N ASP A 169 -2.06 16.50 -4.13
CA ASP A 169 -3.38 17.12 -4.18
C ASP A 169 -3.68 17.79 -5.54
N ASP A 170 -2.66 18.02 -6.37
CA ASP A 170 -2.77 18.67 -7.68
C ASP A 170 -2.97 17.67 -8.83
N VAL A 171 -2.68 16.37 -8.61
CA VAL A 171 -2.86 15.31 -9.62
C VAL A 171 -4.17 14.57 -9.43
N SER A 172 -4.74 14.06 -10.52
CA SER A 172 -6.00 13.31 -10.47
C SER A 172 -5.84 11.95 -9.81
N SER A 173 -4.77 11.22 -10.11
CA SER A 173 -4.60 9.85 -9.62
C SER A 173 -3.15 9.54 -9.25
N VAL A 174 -2.97 8.69 -8.25
CA VAL A 174 -1.66 8.18 -7.83
C VAL A 174 -1.77 6.67 -7.65
N LEU A 175 -0.96 5.92 -8.39
CA LEU A 175 -0.83 4.47 -8.33
C LEU A 175 0.57 4.12 -7.83
N CYS A 176 0.68 3.45 -6.69
CA CYS A 176 1.95 2.95 -6.18
C CYS A 176 2.13 1.48 -6.58
N MET A 177 3.14 1.22 -7.39
CA MET A 177 3.51 -0.13 -7.80
C MET A 177 4.62 -0.72 -6.93
N TYR A 178 5.19 0.08 -6.03
CA TYR A 178 6.38 -0.33 -5.28
C TYR A 178 7.47 -0.87 -6.22
N LEU A 179 8.15 -1.94 -5.81
CA LEU A 179 9.13 -2.69 -6.60
C LEU A 179 8.57 -4.09 -6.86
N ALA A 180 7.61 -4.19 -7.77
CA ALA A 180 6.73 -5.37 -7.90
C ALA A 180 7.33 -6.55 -8.71
N GLY A 181 8.66 -6.58 -8.89
CA GLY A 181 9.32 -7.69 -9.56
C GLY A 181 9.15 -7.70 -11.09
N GLU A 182 9.40 -8.85 -11.71
CA GLU A 182 9.44 -8.99 -13.18
C GLU A 182 8.10 -8.77 -13.88
N GLY A 183 6.99 -8.90 -13.17
CA GLY A 183 5.63 -8.67 -13.69
C GLY A 183 5.16 -7.22 -13.65
N LEU A 184 6.04 -6.27 -13.30
CA LEU A 184 5.66 -4.88 -13.04
C LEU A 184 5.00 -4.19 -14.24
N GLY A 185 5.54 -4.33 -15.45
CA GLY A 185 5.04 -3.64 -16.65
C GLY A 185 3.63 -4.08 -17.02
N GLU A 186 3.41 -5.40 -17.12
CA GLU A 186 2.10 -5.97 -17.43
C GLU A 186 1.07 -5.66 -16.33
N ALA A 187 1.48 -5.70 -15.07
CA ALA A 187 0.61 -5.33 -13.96
C ALA A 187 0.23 -3.85 -14.00
N THR A 188 1.20 -2.98 -14.27
CA THR A 188 0.96 -1.54 -14.40
C THR A 188 0.00 -1.23 -15.54
N ASP A 189 0.21 -1.81 -16.74
CA ASP A 189 -0.71 -1.64 -17.88
C ASP A 189 -2.13 -2.11 -17.53
N ALA A 190 -2.26 -3.32 -16.96
CA ALA A 190 -3.56 -3.87 -16.57
C ALA A 190 -4.31 -2.98 -15.56
N LEU A 191 -3.58 -2.41 -14.58
CA LEU A 191 -4.17 -1.50 -13.61
C LEU A 191 -4.50 -0.13 -14.21
N LEU A 192 -3.62 0.45 -15.02
CA LEU A 192 -3.88 1.74 -15.67
C LEU A 192 -5.11 1.70 -16.59
N TRP A 193 -5.26 0.62 -17.35
CA TRP A 193 -6.32 0.51 -18.36
C TRP A 193 -7.57 -0.25 -17.88
N GLY A 194 -7.63 -0.64 -16.61
CA GLY A 194 -8.80 -1.27 -16.01
C GLY A 194 -9.04 -2.73 -16.42
N ASP A 195 -8.02 -3.40 -16.96
CA ASP A 195 -8.07 -4.85 -17.20
C ASP A 195 -7.98 -5.62 -15.88
N ALA A 196 -7.49 -4.95 -14.81
CA ALA A 196 -7.52 -5.41 -13.44
C ALA A 196 -7.94 -4.27 -12.49
N ASP A 197 -8.60 -4.64 -11.38
CA ASP A 197 -8.94 -3.70 -10.31
C ASP A 197 -7.77 -3.58 -9.32
N PRO A 198 -7.32 -2.36 -8.94
CA PRO A 198 -6.33 -2.19 -7.90
C PRO A 198 -6.91 -2.64 -6.55
N CYS A 199 -6.25 -3.56 -5.91
CA CYS A 199 -6.72 -4.17 -4.67
C CYS A 199 -5.61 -4.34 -3.61
N GLY A 200 -4.43 -3.78 -3.85
CA GLY A 200 -3.37 -3.66 -2.87
C GLY A 200 -3.74 -2.71 -1.74
N ARG A 201 -3.10 -2.88 -0.59
CA ARG A 201 -3.24 -1.99 0.57
C ARG A 201 -1.86 -1.63 1.09
N LEU A 202 -1.71 -0.37 1.54
CA LEU A 202 -0.45 0.09 2.10
C LEU A 202 -0.06 -0.74 3.33
N PRO A 203 1.12 -1.37 3.35
CA PRO A 203 1.62 -2.10 4.50
C PRO A 203 2.21 -1.18 5.57
N GLU A 204 2.19 0.12 5.32
CA GLU A 204 2.78 1.16 6.14
C GLU A 204 1.98 2.47 6.04
N THR A 205 2.19 3.38 7.00
CA THR A 205 1.68 4.74 6.90
C THR A 205 2.63 5.60 6.09
N TRP A 206 2.12 6.39 5.15
CA TRP A 206 2.89 7.39 4.43
C TRP A 206 2.80 8.72 5.18
N PRO A 207 3.87 9.17 5.85
CA PRO A 207 3.91 10.47 6.52
C PRO A 207 3.97 11.59 5.48
N LEU A 208 3.76 12.82 5.90
CA LEU A 208 3.92 13.99 5.03
C LEU A 208 5.39 14.30 4.78
N ARG A 209 6.27 14.03 5.75
CA ARG A 209 7.71 14.32 5.72
C ARG A 209 8.46 13.38 6.66
N LEU A 210 9.78 13.31 6.47
CA LEU A 210 10.65 12.43 7.26
C LEU A 210 10.59 12.75 8.77
N GLU A 211 10.51 14.02 9.13
CA GLU A 211 10.50 14.50 10.53
C GLU A 211 9.28 14.02 11.32
N ASP A 212 8.23 13.55 10.64
CA ASP A 212 7.03 13.03 11.28
C ASP A 212 7.18 11.57 11.71
N THR A 213 8.27 10.88 11.30
CA THR A 213 8.49 9.46 11.63
C THR A 213 8.84 9.25 13.09
N PRO A 214 8.44 8.13 13.71
CA PRO A 214 8.64 7.90 15.14
C PRO A 214 10.12 7.81 15.55
N CYS A 215 10.99 7.40 14.64
CA CYS A 215 12.43 7.21 14.89
C CYS A 215 13.30 8.38 14.42
N TYR A 216 12.73 9.49 13.96
CA TYR A 216 13.47 10.58 13.31
C TYR A 216 14.65 11.11 14.15
N LEU A 217 14.47 11.22 15.47
CA LEU A 217 15.51 11.75 16.37
C LEU A 217 16.54 10.70 16.81
N ASP A 218 16.21 9.42 16.67
CA ASP A 218 17.00 8.31 17.24
C ASP A 218 17.69 7.47 16.15
N PHE A 219 17.23 7.53 14.90
CA PHE A 219 17.81 6.79 13.77
C PHE A 219 18.81 7.67 12.98
N PRO A 220 19.96 7.14 12.58
CA PRO A 220 20.48 5.77 12.74
C PRO A 220 21.22 5.52 14.07
N GLY A 221 21.14 6.39 15.05
CA GLY A 221 21.88 6.35 16.28
C GLY A 221 23.20 7.14 16.20
N ASP A 222 24.06 6.92 17.19
CA ASP A 222 25.34 7.63 17.35
C ASP A 222 26.55 6.91 16.70
N GLY A 223 26.29 5.81 15.98
CA GLY A 223 27.31 4.95 15.39
C GLY A 223 27.82 3.84 16.32
N VAL A 224 27.44 3.83 17.59
CA VAL A 224 27.76 2.81 18.58
C VAL A 224 26.47 2.14 19.09
N THR A 225 25.46 2.96 19.38
CA THR A 225 24.15 2.53 19.89
C THR A 225 23.02 3.08 19.03
N ALA A 226 21.93 2.35 18.94
CA ALA A 226 20.67 2.79 18.36
C ALA A 226 19.54 2.54 19.37
N ASP A 227 18.87 3.60 19.80
CA ASP A 227 17.79 3.56 20.77
C ASP A 227 16.45 3.43 20.06
N TYR A 228 15.66 2.40 20.37
CA TYR A 228 14.30 2.21 19.88
C TYR A 228 13.29 2.91 20.81
N ARG A 229 13.38 4.24 20.90
CA ARG A 229 12.58 5.04 21.85
C ARG A 229 11.11 5.12 21.49
N GLU A 230 10.74 4.81 20.26
CA GLU A 230 9.33 4.68 19.88
C GLU A 230 8.59 3.59 20.66
N GLY A 231 9.29 2.57 21.17
CA GLY A 231 8.71 1.48 21.96
C GLY A 231 7.59 0.77 21.22
N VAL A 232 6.36 0.78 21.77
CA VAL A 232 5.18 0.16 21.15
C VAL A 232 4.54 1.00 20.04
N TYR A 233 4.96 2.25 19.89
CA TYR A 233 4.39 3.21 18.93
C TYR A 233 5.07 3.12 17.56
N VAL A 234 5.13 1.93 16.99
CA VAL A 234 5.70 1.67 15.67
C VAL A 234 4.65 1.90 14.57
N GLY A 235 5.05 2.51 13.46
CA GLY A 235 4.22 2.71 12.28
C GLY A 235 2.92 3.49 12.57
N TYR A 236 1.76 3.01 12.08
CA TYR A 236 0.47 3.69 12.26
C TYR A 236 0.09 3.94 13.72
N ARG A 237 0.58 3.14 14.67
CA ARG A 237 0.32 3.32 16.10
C ARG A 237 0.84 4.66 16.61
N TRP A 238 1.98 5.12 16.10
CA TRP A 238 2.56 6.43 16.40
C TRP A 238 1.68 7.55 15.86
N TYR A 239 1.40 7.53 14.56
CA TYR A 239 0.64 8.60 13.92
C TYR A 239 -0.78 8.71 14.49
N ASP A 240 -1.41 7.58 14.81
CA ASP A 240 -2.75 7.55 15.39
C ASP A 240 -2.74 7.99 16.86
N ALA A 241 -1.75 7.59 17.67
CA ALA A 241 -1.60 8.05 19.04
C ALA A 241 -1.36 9.55 19.14
N ARG A 242 -0.58 10.11 18.21
CA ARG A 242 -0.28 11.54 18.12
C ARG A 242 -1.37 12.33 17.39
N LYS A 243 -2.34 11.65 16.78
CA LYS A 243 -3.37 12.26 15.90
C LYS A 243 -2.76 13.14 14.80
N MET A 244 -1.62 12.70 14.29
CA MET A 244 -0.87 13.42 13.27
C MET A 244 -1.53 13.26 11.90
N PRO A 245 -1.53 14.31 11.06
CA PRO A 245 -1.89 14.17 9.67
C PRO A 245 -0.86 13.25 8.96
N VAL A 246 -1.34 12.49 8.00
CA VAL A 246 -0.51 11.62 7.16
C VAL A 246 -0.96 11.75 5.72
N ARG A 247 -0.10 11.43 4.76
CA ARG A 247 -0.51 11.45 3.36
C ARG A 247 -1.51 10.33 3.09
N TRP A 248 -1.19 9.12 3.49
CA TRP A 248 -2.08 7.96 3.44
C TRP A 248 -1.87 7.06 4.66
N PRO A 249 -2.94 6.60 5.31
CA PRO A 249 -2.81 5.76 6.50
C PRO A 249 -2.45 4.30 6.14
N PHE A 250 -1.95 3.56 7.11
CA PHE A 250 -1.77 2.12 7.02
C PHE A 250 -3.07 1.42 6.60
N GLY A 251 -2.95 0.47 5.68
CA GLY A 251 -4.08 -0.29 5.15
C GLY A 251 -4.86 0.43 4.04
N HIS A 252 -4.52 1.69 3.70
CA HIS A 252 -5.19 2.45 2.63
C HIS A 252 -4.92 1.87 1.25
N GLY A 253 -5.92 1.94 0.40
CA GLY A 253 -5.87 1.62 -1.02
C GLY A 253 -7.28 1.68 -1.62
N LEU A 254 -7.42 2.35 -2.74
CA LEU A 254 -8.69 2.51 -3.46
C LEU A 254 -8.90 1.37 -4.46
N SER A 255 -10.08 1.29 -5.02
CA SER A 255 -10.50 0.38 -6.07
C SER A 255 -11.29 1.16 -7.12
N TYR A 256 -11.43 0.62 -8.32
CA TYR A 256 -12.33 1.16 -9.35
C TYR A 256 -13.80 0.85 -9.10
N THR A 257 -14.07 0.03 -8.07
CA THR A 257 -15.43 -0.24 -7.60
C THR A 257 -15.64 0.24 -6.17
N GLY A 258 -16.85 0.14 -5.66
CA GLY A 258 -17.20 0.55 -4.30
C GLY A 258 -17.58 -0.63 -3.42
N TYR A 259 -17.34 -0.53 -2.12
CA TYR A 259 -17.72 -1.56 -1.15
C TYR A 259 -18.57 -0.99 -0.02
N VAL A 260 -19.61 -1.73 0.34
CA VAL A 260 -20.50 -1.41 1.48
C VAL A 260 -20.39 -2.51 2.52
N TYR A 261 -20.15 -2.10 3.76
CA TYR A 261 -20.09 -2.99 4.92
C TYR A 261 -21.42 -2.96 5.66
N ARG A 262 -21.98 -4.13 5.99
CA ARG A 262 -23.28 -4.28 6.65
C ARG A 262 -23.26 -5.37 7.70
N GLY A 263 -24.17 -5.30 8.67
CA GLY A 263 -24.46 -6.39 9.59
C GLY A 263 -23.29 -6.83 10.45
N ALA A 264 -22.37 -5.89 10.78
CA ALA A 264 -21.26 -6.22 11.66
C ALA A 264 -21.79 -6.62 13.05
N ALA A 265 -21.38 -7.80 13.54
CA ALA A 265 -21.83 -8.35 14.83
C ALA A 265 -20.79 -9.29 15.44
N LEU A 266 -20.87 -9.47 16.75
CA LEU A 266 -20.22 -10.57 17.48
C LEU A 266 -21.27 -11.65 17.78
N ASP A 267 -20.87 -12.93 17.80
CA ASP A 267 -21.74 -14.04 18.22
C ASP A 267 -21.89 -14.11 19.75
N ALA A 268 -20.98 -13.49 20.50
CA ALA A 268 -21.07 -13.28 21.94
C ALA A 268 -20.44 -11.94 22.32
N ASP A 269 -20.96 -11.30 23.35
CA ASP A 269 -20.44 -10.02 23.90
C ASP A 269 -19.25 -10.21 24.86
N THR A 270 -19.01 -11.45 25.28
CA THR A 270 -18.02 -11.80 26.29
C THR A 270 -17.06 -12.89 25.79
N LEU A 271 -15.77 -12.59 25.82
CA LEU A 271 -14.68 -13.54 25.59
C LEU A 271 -14.15 -14.02 26.95
N THR A 272 -14.04 -15.33 27.12
CA THR A 272 -13.51 -15.96 28.33
C THR A 272 -12.10 -16.53 28.08
N PRO A 273 -11.30 -16.77 29.13
CA PRO A 273 -10.05 -17.50 29.02
C PRO A 273 -10.24 -18.86 28.34
N GLY A 274 -9.46 -19.11 27.28
CA GLY A 274 -9.58 -20.32 26.47
C GLY A 274 -10.80 -20.38 25.54
N GLY A 275 -11.70 -19.38 25.59
CA GLY A 275 -12.84 -19.26 24.69
C GLY A 275 -12.53 -18.57 23.38
N THR A 276 -13.55 -18.49 22.52
CA THR A 276 -13.51 -17.79 21.26
C THR A 276 -14.76 -16.94 21.08
N VAL A 277 -14.63 -15.83 20.33
CA VAL A 277 -15.75 -15.01 19.86
C VAL A 277 -15.58 -14.80 18.36
N THR A 278 -16.67 -14.89 17.62
CA THR A 278 -16.67 -14.71 16.18
C THR A 278 -17.21 -13.33 15.81
N ALA A 279 -16.38 -12.54 15.13
CA ALA A 279 -16.80 -11.28 14.51
C ALA A 279 -17.16 -11.51 13.05
N ARG A 280 -18.32 -11.03 12.60
CA ARG A 280 -18.80 -11.15 11.21
C ARG A 280 -19.15 -9.80 10.64
N VAL A 281 -18.98 -9.68 9.34
CA VAL A 281 -19.43 -8.51 8.58
C VAL A 281 -19.74 -8.96 7.15
N THR A 282 -20.82 -8.45 6.58
CA THR A 282 -21.14 -8.65 5.17
C THR A 282 -20.56 -7.51 4.35
N VAL A 283 -19.79 -7.84 3.31
CA VAL A 283 -19.24 -6.89 2.35
C VAL A 283 -19.92 -7.09 1.01
N LYS A 284 -20.39 -6.00 0.43
CA LYS A 284 -21.02 -5.96 -0.90
C LYS A 284 -20.20 -5.12 -1.85
N ASN A 285 -19.97 -5.61 -3.05
CA ASN A 285 -19.52 -4.79 -4.16
C ASN A 285 -20.71 -3.97 -4.69
N SER A 286 -20.68 -2.67 -4.48
CA SER A 286 -21.76 -1.74 -4.88
C SER A 286 -21.52 -1.06 -6.23
N GLY A 287 -20.39 -1.30 -6.87
CA GLY A 287 -20.04 -0.71 -8.16
C GLY A 287 -20.30 -1.63 -9.35
N ALA A 288 -19.75 -1.26 -10.49
CA ALA A 288 -19.99 -1.93 -11.78
C ALA A 288 -18.85 -2.84 -12.24
N MET A 289 -17.71 -2.85 -11.52
CA MET A 289 -16.56 -3.69 -11.84
C MET A 289 -16.36 -4.79 -10.78
N ARG A 290 -15.86 -5.95 -11.22
CA ARG A 290 -15.32 -6.95 -10.30
C ARG A 290 -14.12 -6.35 -9.59
N GLY A 291 -14.00 -6.58 -8.29
CA GLY A 291 -12.86 -6.12 -7.51
C GLY A 291 -12.69 -6.88 -6.21
N ALA A 292 -11.56 -6.66 -5.55
CA ALA A 292 -11.27 -7.31 -4.28
C ALA A 292 -11.10 -6.31 -3.14
N GLU A 293 -11.86 -6.54 -2.06
CA GLU A 293 -11.78 -5.75 -0.82
C GLU A 293 -10.92 -6.46 0.22
N VAL A 294 -10.14 -5.69 0.98
CA VAL A 294 -9.38 -6.19 2.14
C VAL A 294 -10.04 -5.70 3.41
N VAL A 295 -10.83 -6.56 4.02
CA VAL A 295 -11.48 -6.29 5.30
C VAL A 295 -10.44 -6.42 6.41
N GLN A 296 -10.27 -5.37 7.20
CA GLN A 296 -9.27 -5.27 8.26
C GLN A 296 -9.96 -5.20 9.62
N LEU A 297 -9.51 -6.03 10.57
CA LEU A 297 -10.02 -6.04 11.93
C LEU A 297 -8.93 -5.57 12.89
N TYR A 298 -9.22 -4.50 13.59
CA TYR A 298 -8.37 -3.91 14.63
C TYR A 298 -8.98 -4.12 16.00
N VAL A 299 -8.13 -4.24 17.01
CA VAL A 299 -8.54 -4.29 18.41
C VAL A 299 -7.97 -3.07 19.14
N ALA A 300 -8.85 -2.36 19.84
CA ALA A 300 -8.50 -1.28 20.74
C ALA A 300 -8.79 -1.69 22.18
N ASP A 301 -7.80 -1.47 23.06
CA ASP A 301 -7.93 -1.71 24.50
C ASP A 301 -8.64 -0.52 25.16
N ALA A 302 -9.85 -0.72 25.62
CA ALA A 302 -10.68 0.23 26.34
C ALA A 302 -10.88 -0.14 27.82
N THR A 303 -10.04 -1.01 28.38
CA THR A 303 -10.15 -1.52 29.75
C THR A 303 -9.90 -0.44 30.81
N GLY A 304 -9.16 0.63 30.49
CA GLY A 304 -8.70 1.64 31.46
C GLY A 304 -7.52 1.15 32.33
N ALA A 305 -7.14 -0.13 32.28
CA ALA A 305 -6.04 -0.67 33.07
C ALA A 305 -4.70 -0.02 32.68
N PRO A 306 -3.76 0.19 33.62
CA PRO A 306 -2.43 0.68 33.32
C PRO A 306 -1.73 -0.19 32.26
N VAL A 307 -1.04 0.42 31.30
CA VAL A 307 -0.30 -0.28 30.24
C VAL A 307 1.16 0.15 30.31
N PRO A 308 2.06 -0.68 30.83
CA PRO A 308 3.50 -0.42 30.76
C PRO A 308 3.93 -0.20 29.32
N GLY A 309 4.78 0.80 29.06
CA GLY A 309 5.23 1.17 27.73
C GLY A 309 4.23 1.95 26.89
N GLY A 310 3.00 2.17 27.39
CA GLY A 310 1.96 2.96 26.73
C GLY A 310 0.86 2.14 26.08
N ARG A 311 -0.27 2.80 25.81
CA ARG A 311 -1.46 2.23 25.17
C ARG A 311 -1.54 2.67 23.71
N VAL A 312 -1.43 1.73 22.80
CA VAL A 312 -1.66 2.01 21.38
C VAL A 312 -3.16 2.21 21.11
N PRO A 313 -3.56 3.13 20.21
CA PRO A 313 -4.96 3.39 19.90
C PRO A 313 -5.71 2.16 19.39
N GLN A 314 -5.03 1.32 18.63
CA GLN A 314 -5.53 0.05 18.09
C GLN A 314 -4.39 -0.79 17.49
N ALA A 315 -4.64 -2.07 17.32
CA ALA A 315 -3.71 -2.99 16.65
C ALA A 315 -4.45 -3.87 15.63
N LEU A 316 -3.94 -3.96 14.40
CA LEU A 316 -4.43 -4.92 13.41
C LEU A 316 -4.23 -6.34 13.94
N ARG A 317 -5.29 -7.13 13.96
CA ARG A 317 -5.27 -8.51 14.44
C ARG A 317 -5.62 -9.52 13.37
N ARG A 318 -6.54 -9.17 12.47
CA ARG A 318 -6.99 -10.03 11.38
C ARG A 318 -7.23 -9.20 10.11
N PHE A 319 -7.13 -9.86 8.99
CA PHE A 319 -7.62 -9.34 7.72
C PHE A 319 -8.06 -10.48 6.80
N ALA A 320 -8.93 -10.17 5.86
CA ALA A 320 -9.35 -11.07 4.82
C ALA A 320 -9.54 -10.33 3.50
N LYS A 321 -9.03 -10.90 2.40
CA LYS A 321 -9.26 -10.39 1.05
C LYS A 321 -10.40 -11.17 0.42
N VAL A 322 -11.41 -10.46 -0.06
CA VAL A 322 -12.60 -11.03 -0.71
C VAL A 322 -12.76 -10.45 -2.10
N ASP A 323 -12.84 -11.33 -3.09
CA ASP A 323 -13.08 -10.99 -4.49
C ASP A 323 -14.59 -11.07 -4.76
N LEU A 324 -15.17 -10.00 -5.30
CA LEU A 324 -16.62 -9.84 -5.46
C LEU A 324 -16.96 -9.35 -6.87
N GLN A 325 -17.91 -10.03 -7.51
CA GLN A 325 -18.54 -9.53 -8.73
C GLN A 325 -19.42 -8.30 -8.42
N PRO A 326 -19.78 -7.49 -9.43
CA PRO A 326 -20.75 -6.41 -9.26
C PRO A 326 -22.05 -6.92 -8.59
N GLY A 327 -22.44 -6.28 -7.50
CA GLY A 327 -23.63 -6.65 -6.72
C GLY A 327 -23.47 -7.85 -5.79
N GLU A 328 -22.39 -8.61 -5.88
CA GLU A 328 -22.13 -9.76 -5.00
C GLU A 328 -21.90 -9.32 -3.56
N GLU A 329 -22.41 -10.13 -2.63
CA GLU A 329 -22.22 -9.98 -1.19
C GLU A 329 -21.52 -11.21 -0.62
N ARG A 330 -20.64 -11.00 0.36
CA ARG A 330 -19.96 -12.10 1.06
C ARG A 330 -19.83 -11.79 2.54
N GLU A 331 -20.15 -12.76 3.37
CA GLU A 331 -19.87 -12.70 4.80
C GLU A 331 -18.39 -12.98 5.03
N VAL A 332 -17.74 -12.09 5.78
CA VAL A 332 -16.36 -12.24 6.28
C VAL A 332 -16.44 -12.55 7.76
N VAL A 333 -15.74 -13.58 8.17
CA VAL A 333 -15.78 -14.12 9.54
C VAL A 333 -14.37 -14.14 10.11
N PHE A 334 -14.21 -13.59 11.32
CA PHE A 334 -12.96 -13.59 12.06
C PHE A 334 -13.18 -14.25 13.43
N THR A 335 -12.43 -15.29 13.73
CA THR A 335 -12.40 -15.87 15.06
C THR A 335 -11.39 -15.16 15.94
N LEU A 336 -11.86 -14.61 17.06
CA LEU A 336 -11.07 -13.92 18.06
C LEU A 336 -10.85 -14.83 19.27
N THR A 337 -9.64 -14.80 19.78
CA THR A 337 -9.17 -15.53 20.95
C THR A 337 -8.59 -14.56 21.98
N PRO A 338 -8.32 -14.95 23.22
CA PRO A 338 -7.60 -14.11 24.17
C PRO A 338 -6.25 -13.57 23.65
N GLN A 339 -5.59 -14.28 22.73
CA GLN A 339 -4.35 -13.82 22.11
C GLN A 339 -4.56 -12.53 21.31
N ASP A 340 -5.72 -12.34 20.69
CA ASP A 340 -6.02 -11.18 19.85
C ASP A 340 -6.17 -9.88 20.65
N ILE A 341 -6.51 -9.98 21.93
CA ILE A 341 -6.62 -8.87 22.86
C ILE A 341 -5.42 -8.74 23.79
N SER A 342 -4.46 -9.67 23.68
CA SER A 342 -3.28 -9.73 24.55
C SER A 342 -2.21 -8.70 24.16
N ARG A 343 -1.45 -8.29 25.14
CA ARG A 343 -0.20 -7.53 25.03
C ARG A 343 0.92 -8.28 25.75
N TYR A 344 2.15 -8.07 25.30
CA TYR A 344 3.30 -8.63 26.01
C TYR A 344 3.57 -7.85 27.30
N SER A 345 3.72 -8.57 28.43
CA SER A 345 4.15 -8.01 29.71
C SER A 345 5.64 -8.35 29.93
N PRO A 346 6.53 -7.35 29.94
CA PRO A 346 7.94 -7.59 30.24
C PRO A 346 8.18 -8.16 31.65
N GLU A 347 7.32 -7.78 32.59
CA GLU A 347 7.44 -8.24 34.01
C GLU A 347 7.11 -9.71 34.15
N LEU A 348 6.10 -10.20 33.44
CA LEU A 348 5.65 -11.60 33.47
C LEU A 348 6.31 -12.45 32.39
N HIS A 349 7.09 -11.84 31.48
CA HIS A 349 7.64 -12.48 30.29
C HIS A 349 6.59 -13.27 29.48
N ALA A 350 5.36 -12.75 29.42
CA ALA A 350 4.20 -13.45 28.83
C ALA A 350 3.24 -12.50 28.11
N TRP A 351 2.44 -13.07 27.21
CA TRP A 351 1.31 -12.39 26.61
C TRP A 351 0.12 -12.44 27.57
N CYS A 352 -0.41 -11.27 27.93
CA CYS A 352 -1.46 -11.12 28.93
C CYS A 352 -2.63 -10.33 28.34
N ALA A 353 -3.86 -10.83 28.56
CA ALA A 353 -5.10 -10.10 28.31
C ALA A 353 -5.58 -9.53 29.65
N ALA A 354 -5.81 -8.22 29.73
CA ALA A 354 -6.38 -7.60 30.93
C ALA A 354 -7.91 -7.74 30.91
N PRO A 355 -8.56 -8.07 32.02
CA PRO A 355 -10.03 -8.06 32.10
C PRO A 355 -10.58 -6.67 31.82
N GLY A 356 -11.73 -6.59 31.14
CA GLY A 356 -12.39 -5.34 30.83
C GLY A 356 -12.90 -5.24 29.39
N ARG A 357 -13.19 -4.02 28.98
CA ARG A 357 -13.78 -3.72 27.69
C ARG A 357 -12.73 -3.53 26.61
N TYR A 358 -13.00 -4.12 25.45
CA TYR A 358 -12.26 -3.93 24.19
C TYR A 358 -13.20 -3.45 23.10
N GLU A 359 -12.66 -2.77 22.09
CA GLU A 359 -13.38 -2.45 20.87
C GLU A 359 -12.83 -3.24 19.70
N ILE A 360 -13.70 -3.94 19.01
CA ILE A 360 -13.41 -4.64 17.77
C ILE A 360 -13.84 -3.71 16.64
N ARG A 361 -12.85 -3.23 15.89
CA ARG A 361 -13.02 -2.23 14.83
C ARG A 361 -12.80 -2.91 13.49
N ILE A 362 -13.82 -2.90 12.64
CA ILE A 362 -13.75 -3.46 11.29
C ILE A 362 -13.76 -2.31 10.29
N GLY A 363 -12.84 -2.33 9.33
CA GLY A 363 -12.73 -1.25 8.38
C GLY A 363 -11.87 -1.57 7.15
N HIS A 364 -11.70 -0.54 6.34
CA HIS A 364 -10.97 -0.53 5.09
C HIS A 364 -9.48 -0.15 5.28
N SER A 365 -9.19 0.62 6.33
CA SER A 365 -7.83 1.01 6.72
C SER A 365 -7.78 1.33 8.21
N SER A 366 -6.60 1.66 8.76
CA SER A 366 -6.47 2.09 10.17
C SER A 366 -7.28 3.35 10.51
N ARG A 367 -7.67 4.15 9.52
CA ARG A 367 -8.45 5.39 9.70
C ARG A 367 -9.80 5.40 9.02
N ASP A 368 -10.13 4.37 8.27
CA ASP A 368 -11.46 4.19 7.67
C ASP A 368 -12.15 2.99 8.33
N ILE A 369 -12.65 3.22 9.55
CA ILE A 369 -13.37 2.22 10.36
C ILE A 369 -14.86 2.31 10.01
N ARG A 370 -15.44 1.18 9.61
CA ARG A 370 -16.83 1.03 9.16
C ARG A 370 -17.76 0.50 10.24
N ALA A 371 -17.22 -0.25 11.21
CA ALA A 371 -17.99 -0.76 12.35
C ALA A 371 -17.13 -0.82 13.61
N VAL A 372 -17.75 -0.58 14.77
CA VAL A 372 -17.12 -0.72 16.08
C VAL A 372 -18.06 -1.55 16.96
N LEU A 373 -17.54 -2.68 17.46
CA LEU A 373 -18.28 -3.64 18.29
C LEU A 373 -17.63 -3.70 19.67
N ALA A 374 -18.45 -3.76 20.72
CA ALA A 374 -17.94 -3.88 22.09
C ALA A 374 -17.73 -5.35 22.44
N LEU A 375 -16.58 -5.68 23.01
CA LEU A 375 -16.24 -7.00 23.52
C LEU A 375 -15.79 -6.87 24.96
N GLN A 376 -16.39 -7.65 25.85
CA GLN A 376 -15.94 -7.78 27.24
C GLN A 376 -15.00 -8.98 27.38
N TYR A 377 -13.85 -8.80 28.00
CA TYR A 377 -13.04 -9.94 28.45
C TYR A 377 -13.27 -10.16 29.93
N ALA A 378 -13.80 -11.29 30.28
CA ALA A 378 -14.02 -11.69 31.65
C ALA A 378 -12.88 -12.61 32.11
N ASP A 379 -12.26 -12.27 33.24
CA ASP A 379 -11.35 -13.18 33.90
C ASP A 379 -12.09 -14.47 34.31
N ALA A 380 -11.43 -15.61 34.21
CA ALA A 380 -11.98 -16.81 34.85
C ALA A 380 -12.06 -16.50 36.35
N LYS A 381 -13.28 -16.46 36.89
CA LYS A 381 -13.41 -16.40 38.35
C LYS A 381 -12.58 -17.52 38.94
N ILE A 382 -11.57 -17.13 39.73
CA ILE A 382 -10.84 -18.01 40.62
C ILE A 382 -11.84 -18.64 41.60
#